data_78f2a0a797f0e3ca21f692c6e07da287
#
_entry.id   78f2a0a797f0e3ca21f692c6e07da287
#
_cell.length_a   1.000
_cell.length_b   1.000
_cell.length_c   1.000
_cell.angle_alpha   90.00
_cell.angle_beta   90.00
_cell.angle_gamma   90.00
#
_symmetry.space_group_name_H-M   'P 1'
#
loop_
_entity.id
_entity.type
_entity.pdbx_description
1 polymer ?
#
loop_
_entity_poly.entity_id
_entity_poly.type
_entity_poly.pdbx_seq_one_letter_code
_entity_poly.pdbx_strand_id
1 'polypeptide(L)'
;MPEALARLLAQARRGGTKVPNSAGEGLTREGAFEVQERLAASFGPIGGFKVACPPDAPIVIAPIYSSDIHDSPATLSIPAKEAVGVEMEYAFRLLEPLPDPMASDFASRLRAAVELLPALELVRARIADPVAADPLLKMADNQINGAVVLGDPLRDWRAQDVT
;
A
#
# COMPACT_ATOMS: atom_id res chain seq x y z
N MET A 1 3.01 22.49 -3.02
CA MET A 1 2.64 21.71 -1.81
C MET A 1 3.06 20.24 -1.92
N PRO A 2 2.72 19.45 -2.95
CA PRO A 2 3.06 18.02 -3.02
C PRO A 2 4.56 17.71 -2.91
N GLU A 3 5.42 18.48 -3.56
CA GLU A 3 6.87 18.29 -3.48
C GLU A 3 7.43 18.44 -2.04
N ALA A 4 6.99 19.47 -1.32
CA ALA A 4 7.42 19.68 0.06
C ALA A 4 6.97 18.53 0.97
N LEU A 5 5.71 18.07 0.83
CA LEU A 5 5.16 16.94 1.57
C LEU A 5 5.89 15.64 1.23
N ALA A 6 6.15 15.37 -0.04
CA ALA A 6 6.92 14.19 -0.46
C ALA A 6 8.31 14.16 0.18
N ARG A 7 8.98 15.29 0.26
CA ARG A 7 10.29 15.43 0.90
C ARG A 7 10.23 15.13 2.40
N LEU A 8 9.22 15.66 3.11
CA LEU A 8 9.02 15.38 4.54
C LEU A 8 8.73 13.89 4.79
N LEU A 9 7.83 13.29 4.03
CA LEU A 9 7.50 11.86 4.13
C LEU A 9 8.70 10.97 3.79
N ALA A 10 9.50 11.35 2.79
CA ALA A 10 10.73 10.64 2.46
C ALA A 10 11.76 10.69 3.58
N GLN A 11 11.93 11.84 4.25
CA GLN A 11 12.80 11.98 5.41
C GLN A 11 12.31 11.13 6.58
N ALA A 12 11.00 11.19 6.89
CA ALA A 12 10.39 10.39 7.95
C ALA A 12 10.56 8.88 7.70
N ARG A 13 10.41 8.43 6.43
CA ARG A 13 10.60 7.02 6.05
C ARG A 13 12.04 6.54 6.28
N ARG A 14 13.04 7.41 6.14
CA ARG A 14 14.45 7.13 6.42
C ARG A 14 14.84 7.23 7.90
N GLY A 15 13.86 7.31 8.80
CA GLY A 15 14.09 7.41 10.24
C GLY A 15 14.14 8.85 10.78
N GLY A 16 13.71 9.82 9.97
CA GLY A 16 13.56 11.22 10.40
C GLY A 16 12.33 11.46 11.28
N THR A 17 12.11 12.72 11.60
CA THR A 17 10.94 13.17 12.39
C THR A 17 9.65 12.90 11.63
N LYS A 18 8.62 12.42 12.33
CA LYS A 18 7.28 12.23 11.76
C LYS A 18 6.68 13.56 11.30
N VAL A 19 5.92 13.47 10.21
CA VAL A 19 5.28 14.62 9.56
C VAL A 19 4.07 15.07 10.37
N PRO A 20 3.94 16.35 10.73
CA PRO A 20 2.78 16.85 11.43
C PRO A 20 1.52 16.77 10.56
N ASN A 21 0.36 16.55 11.19
CA ASN A 21 -0.91 16.42 10.47
C ASN A 21 -1.27 17.66 9.63
N SER A 22 -0.86 18.85 10.11
CA SER A 22 -1.06 20.12 9.39
C SER A 22 -0.35 20.18 8.03
N ALA A 23 0.62 19.32 7.78
CA ALA A 23 1.28 19.24 6.46
C ALA A 23 0.35 18.74 5.34
N GLY A 24 -0.80 18.17 5.72
CA GLY A 24 -1.86 17.75 4.77
C GLY A 24 -2.93 18.81 4.52
N GLU A 25 -2.88 19.97 5.17
CA GLU A 25 -3.88 21.02 4.98
C GLU A 25 -3.94 21.49 3.52
N GLY A 26 -5.15 21.44 2.94
CA GLY A 26 -5.38 21.81 1.54
C GLY A 26 -4.84 20.81 0.50
N LEU A 27 -4.43 19.60 0.93
CA LEU A 27 -4.06 18.53 0.01
C LEU A 27 -5.30 18.05 -0.77
N THR A 28 -5.16 17.93 -2.08
CA THR A 28 -6.19 17.32 -2.93
C THR A 28 -5.86 15.86 -3.19
N ARG A 29 -6.82 15.10 -3.74
CA ARG A 29 -6.60 13.71 -4.14
C ARG A 29 -5.49 13.58 -5.19
N GLU A 30 -5.49 14.46 -6.19
CA GLU A 30 -4.47 14.53 -7.23
C GLU A 30 -3.10 14.86 -6.62
N GLY A 31 -3.08 15.79 -5.66
CA GLY A 31 -1.87 16.13 -4.92
C GLY A 31 -1.33 14.95 -4.10
N ALA A 32 -2.20 14.13 -3.52
CA ALA A 32 -1.79 12.92 -2.81
C ALA A 32 -1.16 11.89 -3.77
N PHE A 33 -1.72 11.69 -4.96
CA PHE A 33 -1.10 10.84 -5.99
C PHE A 33 0.25 11.39 -6.46
N GLU A 34 0.37 12.70 -6.69
CA GLU A 34 1.65 13.32 -7.04
C GLU A 34 2.72 13.08 -5.95
N VAL A 35 2.32 13.11 -4.67
CA VAL A 35 3.23 12.75 -3.56
C VAL A 35 3.68 11.30 -3.67
N GLN A 36 2.77 10.36 -3.91
CA GLN A 36 3.10 8.94 -4.08
C GLN A 36 4.08 8.70 -5.24
N GLU A 37 3.88 9.36 -6.38
CA GLU A 37 4.79 9.27 -7.54
C GLU A 37 6.21 9.76 -7.19
N ARG A 38 6.31 10.89 -6.50
CA ARG A 38 7.60 11.45 -6.05
C ARG A 38 8.30 10.54 -5.03
N LEU A 39 7.53 9.90 -4.14
CA LEU A 39 8.06 8.91 -3.21
C LEU A 39 8.55 7.66 -3.95
N ALA A 40 7.79 7.16 -4.94
CA ALA A 40 8.21 6.02 -5.75
C ALA A 40 9.53 6.29 -6.48
N ALA A 41 9.72 7.50 -7.02
CA ALA A 41 11.00 7.89 -7.62
C ALA A 41 12.18 7.89 -6.62
N SER A 42 11.89 7.98 -5.31
CA SER A 42 12.91 8.04 -4.24
C SER A 42 13.21 6.69 -3.59
N PHE A 43 12.28 5.74 -3.63
CA PHE A 43 12.37 4.47 -2.88
C PHE A 43 12.45 3.22 -3.77
N GLY A 44 12.35 3.39 -5.07
CA GLY A 44 12.60 2.30 -6.02
C GLY A 44 11.31 1.75 -6.66
N PRO A 45 11.44 0.60 -7.33
CA PRO A 45 10.35 0.06 -8.12
C PRO A 45 9.13 -0.31 -7.25
N ILE A 46 7.95 -0.09 -7.82
CA ILE A 46 6.69 -0.55 -7.24
C ILE A 46 6.58 -2.06 -7.48
N GLY A 47 6.38 -2.81 -6.41
CA GLY A 47 6.18 -4.27 -6.43
C GLY A 47 4.72 -4.67 -6.35
N GLY A 48 3.85 -3.76 -5.90
CA GLY A 48 2.43 -4.01 -5.75
C GLY A 48 1.66 -2.75 -5.33
N PHE A 49 0.37 -2.94 -5.08
CA PHE A 49 -0.52 -1.87 -4.63
C PHE A 49 -1.41 -2.37 -3.50
N LYS A 50 -1.55 -1.57 -2.45
CA LYS A 50 -2.63 -1.68 -1.48
C LYS A 50 -3.87 -1.04 -2.09
N VAL A 51 -5.01 -1.73 -2.00
CA VAL A 51 -6.29 -1.25 -2.53
C VAL A 51 -7.36 -1.36 -1.45
N ALA A 52 -8.05 -0.27 -1.17
CA ALA A 52 -9.23 -0.25 -0.33
C ALA A 52 -10.43 0.21 -1.13
N CYS A 53 -11.53 -0.56 -1.05
CA CYS A 53 -12.79 -0.31 -1.77
C CYS A 53 -13.92 -0.11 -0.76
N PRO A 54 -13.95 1.02 -0.03
CA PRO A 54 -15.03 1.27 0.91
C PRO A 54 -16.37 1.46 0.15
N PRO A 55 -17.51 0.98 0.71
CA PRO A 55 -18.81 0.99 0.00
C PRO A 55 -19.27 2.38 -0.43
N ASP A 56 -19.01 3.39 0.41
CA ASP A 56 -19.53 4.74 0.24
C ASP A 56 -18.45 5.81 0.01
N ALA A 57 -17.26 5.39 -0.40
CA ALA A 57 -16.15 6.31 -0.66
C ALA A 57 -15.34 5.89 -1.89
N PRO A 58 -14.59 6.80 -2.52
CA PRO A 58 -13.74 6.47 -3.65
C PRO A 58 -12.70 5.41 -3.32
N ILE A 59 -12.46 4.50 -4.27
CA ILE A 59 -11.36 3.53 -4.18
C ILE A 59 -10.05 4.25 -3.87
N VAL A 60 -9.31 3.73 -2.90
CA VAL A 60 -7.98 4.22 -2.55
C VAL A 60 -6.95 3.22 -3.03
N ILE A 61 -5.92 3.73 -3.69
CA ILE A 61 -4.79 2.93 -4.18
C ILE A 61 -3.50 3.56 -3.64
N ALA A 62 -2.61 2.71 -3.13
CA ALA A 62 -1.30 3.14 -2.66
C ALA A 62 -0.21 2.16 -3.11
N PRO A 63 0.93 2.65 -3.62
CA PRO A 63 2.02 1.80 -4.05
C PRO A 63 2.72 1.15 -2.85
N ILE A 64 3.11 -0.11 -3.04
CA ILE A 64 4.01 -0.85 -2.16
C ILE A 64 5.32 -1.04 -2.92
N TYR A 65 6.44 -0.66 -2.32
CA TYR A 65 7.73 -0.80 -2.99
C TYR A 65 8.20 -2.25 -2.94
N SER A 66 8.91 -2.69 -3.98
CA SER A 66 9.43 -4.06 -4.06
C SER A 66 10.31 -4.42 -2.86
N SER A 67 11.03 -3.45 -2.28
CA SER A 67 11.85 -3.63 -1.09
C SER A 67 11.06 -3.90 0.19
N ASP A 68 9.78 -3.61 0.20
CA ASP A 68 8.89 -3.77 1.36
C ASP A 68 8.01 -5.01 1.25
N ILE A 69 8.17 -5.81 0.18
CA ILE A 69 7.46 -7.07 -0.01
C ILE A 69 8.41 -8.22 0.31
N HIS A 70 7.99 -9.09 1.20
CA HIS A 70 8.78 -10.22 1.70
C HIS A 70 7.99 -11.52 1.61
N ASP A 71 8.65 -12.62 1.34
CA ASP A 71 8.05 -13.95 1.44
C ASP A 71 8.17 -14.49 2.87
N SER A 72 7.17 -15.24 3.33
CA SER A 72 7.16 -15.90 4.64
C SER A 72 8.08 -17.15 4.62
N PRO A 73 8.86 -17.41 5.68
CA PRO A 73 9.00 -16.62 6.90
C PRO A 73 9.93 -15.41 6.71
N ALA A 74 9.56 -14.26 7.26
CA ALA A 74 10.38 -13.06 7.21
C ALA A 74 10.73 -12.53 8.60
N THR A 75 11.91 -11.92 8.73
CA THR A 75 12.34 -11.20 9.94
C THR A 75 12.52 -9.73 9.57
N LEU A 76 11.73 -8.87 10.19
CA LEU A 76 11.75 -7.43 9.93
C LEU A 76 12.25 -6.68 11.16
N SER A 77 13.21 -5.78 10.97
CA SER A 77 13.73 -4.93 12.03
C SER A 77 12.89 -3.67 12.18
N ILE A 78 12.33 -3.47 13.35
CA ILE A 78 11.52 -2.29 13.69
C ILE A 78 12.23 -1.51 14.80
N PRO A 79 12.38 -0.18 14.70
CA PRO A 79 12.93 0.62 15.77
C PRO A 79 12.15 0.46 17.08
N ALA A 80 12.83 0.25 18.21
CA ALA A 80 12.22 -0.15 19.48
C ALA A 80 11.15 0.81 20.05
N LYS A 81 11.09 2.05 19.57
CA LYS A 81 10.11 3.05 20.01
C LYS A 81 9.01 3.31 18.97
N GLU A 82 8.99 2.56 17.88
CA GLU A 82 8.02 2.75 16.83
C GLU A 82 6.82 1.85 17.03
N ALA A 83 5.63 2.46 17.05
CA ALA A 83 4.37 1.72 17.03
C ALA A 83 4.12 1.20 15.61
N VAL A 84 3.87 -0.11 15.51
CA VAL A 84 3.53 -0.80 14.26
C VAL A 84 2.22 -1.54 14.48
N GLY A 85 1.27 -1.36 13.57
CA GLY A 85 0.09 -2.20 13.46
C GLY A 85 0.38 -3.42 12.59
N VAL A 86 -0.43 -4.47 12.77
CA VAL A 86 -0.43 -5.66 11.90
C VAL A 86 -1.85 -5.88 11.43
N GLU A 87 -2.02 -5.96 10.11
CA GLU A 87 -3.30 -6.26 9.46
C GLU A 87 -3.20 -7.60 8.73
N MET A 88 -4.26 -8.41 8.81
CA MET A 88 -4.36 -9.65 8.02
C MET A 88 -5.17 -9.33 6.76
N GLU A 89 -4.61 -9.65 5.62
CA GLU A 89 -5.16 -9.34 4.32
C GLU A 89 -5.04 -10.52 3.35
N TYR A 90 -5.67 -10.38 2.19
CA TYR A 90 -5.39 -11.20 1.02
C TYR A 90 -4.63 -10.38 -0.01
N ALA A 91 -3.66 -11.02 -0.66
CA ALA A 91 -2.95 -10.47 -1.81
C ALA A 91 -3.24 -11.30 -3.06
N PHE A 92 -3.43 -10.63 -4.19
CA PHE A 92 -3.44 -11.26 -5.51
C PHE A 92 -2.09 -11.02 -6.19
N ARG A 93 -1.40 -12.10 -6.51
CA ARG A 93 -0.16 -12.04 -7.30
C ARG A 93 -0.48 -12.31 -8.77
N LEU A 94 -0.05 -11.41 -9.64
CA LEU A 94 -0.15 -11.62 -11.09
C LEU A 94 0.87 -12.68 -11.51
N LEU A 95 0.39 -13.72 -12.18
CA LEU A 95 1.21 -14.77 -12.81
C LEU A 95 1.51 -14.46 -14.28
N GLU A 96 0.67 -13.64 -14.89
CA GLU A 96 0.73 -13.22 -16.30
C GLU A 96 0.39 -11.72 -16.40
N PRO A 97 0.71 -11.05 -17.51
CA PRO A 97 0.26 -9.68 -17.76
C PRO A 97 -1.26 -9.54 -17.65
N LEU A 98 -1.71 -8.38 -17.15
CA LEU A 98 -3.15 -8.09 -17.06
C LEU A 98 -3.81 -8.24 -18.43
N PRO A 99 -4.97 -8.92 -18.51
CA PRO A 99 -5.76 -8.97 -19.74
C PRO A 99 -6.30 -7.57 -20.10
N ASP A 100 -6.71 -7.41 -21.34
CA ASP A 100 -7.37 -6.19 -21.79
C ASP A 100 -8.67 -5.96 -20.97
N PRO A 101 -8.77 -4.83 -20.25
CA PRO A 101 -9.94 -4.52 -19.40
C PRO A 101 -11.24 -4.36 -20.22
N MET A 102 -11.15 -4.12 -21.52
CA MET A 102 -12.31 -3.98 -22.41
C MET A 102 -12.75 -5.31 -23.03
N ALA A 103 -12.01 -6.39 -22.82
CA ALA A 103 -12.39 -7.70 -23.33
C ALA A 103 -13.63 -8.26 -22.60
N SER A 104 -14.56 -8.86 -23.35
CA SER A 104 -15.81 -9.44 -22.78
C SER A 104 -15.54 -10.58 -21.79
N ASP A 105 -14.38 -11.22 -21.88
CA ASP A 105 -13.93 -12.30 -21.00
C ASP A 105 -12.90 -11.83 -19.94
N PHE A 106 -12.76 -10.51 -19.74
CA PHE A 106 -11.78 -9.92 -18.83
C PHE A 106 -11.79 -10.57 -17.45
N ALA A 107 -12.96 -10.67 -16.80
CA ALA A 107 -13.08 -11.22 -15.46
C ALA A 107 -12.57 -12.65 -15.33
N SER A 108 -12.91 -13.51 -16.31
CA SER A 108 -12.47 -14.91 -16.32
C SER A 108 -10.97 -15.04 -16.58
N ARG A 109 -10.42 -14.23 -17.49
CA ARG A 109 -8.98 -14.18 -17.76
C ARG A 109 -8.19 -13.62 -16.61
N LEU A 110 -8.67 -12.55 -15.98
CA LEU A 110 -8.05 -11.98 -14.77
C LEU A 110 -7.99 -13.02 -13.65
N ARG A 111 -9.13 -13.72 -13.40
CA ARG A 111 -9.19 -14.78 -12.38
C ARG A 111 -8.21 -15.94 -12.69
N ALA A 112 -7.94 -16.24 -13.94
CA ALA A 112 -6.95 -17.23 -14.34
C ALA A 112 -5.50 -16.74 -14.18
N ALA A 113 -5.28 -15.44 -14.40
CA ALA A 113 -3.95 -14.81 -14.39
C ALA A 113 -3.42 -14.48 -13.00
N VAL A 114 -4.18 -14.76 -11.92
CA VAL A 114 -3.77 -14.45 -10.55
C VAL A 114 -3.76 -15.68 -9.66
N GLU A 115 -2.94 -15.62 -8.63
CA GLU A 115 -3.02 -16.49 -7.45
C GLU A 115 -3.36 -15.67 -6.21
N LEU A 116 -4.02 -16.30 -5.22
CA LEU A 116 -4.39 -15.70 -3.94
C LEU A 116 -3.41 -16.14 -2.85
N LEU A 117 -2.92 -15.19 -2.08
CA LEU A 117 -2.02 -15.43 -0.95
C LEU A 117 -2.58 -14.78 0.31
N PRO A 118 -2.41 -15.40 1.49
CA PRO A 118 -2.56 -14.68 2.74
C PRO A 118 -1.42 -13.66 2.87
N ALA A 119 -1.72 -12.49 3.41
CA ALA A 119 -0.75 -11.44 3.61
C ALA A 119 -0.83 -10.88 5.02
N LEU A 120 0.31 -10.52 5.59
CA LEU A 120 0.41 -9.71 6.79
C LEU A 120 0.97 -8.35 6.39
N GLU A 121 0.20 -7.29 6.54
CA GLU A 121 0.69 -5.92 6.38
C GLU A 121 1.19 -5.39 7.72
N LEU A 122 2.39 -4.84 7.72
CA LEU A 122 2.90 -4.03 8.81
C LEU A 122 2.57 -2.57 8.53
N VAL A 123 1.66 -2.03 9.31
CA VAL A 123 1.23 -0.63 9.21
C VAL A 123 2.19 0.25 9.98
N ARG A 124 2.83 1.19 9.29
CA ARG A 124 3.88 2.05 9.83
C ARG A 124 3.74 3.48 9.32
N ALA A 125 3.07 4.32 10.10
CA ALA A 125 2.82 5.71 9.72
C ALA A 125 4.08 6.59 9.81
N ARG A 126 4.32 7.41 8.79
CA ARG A 126 5.30 8.52 8.82
C ARG A 126 4.67 9.81 9.33
N ILE A 127 3.41 9.79 9.67
CA ILE A 127 2.59 10.89 10.18
C ILE A 127 2.61 10.88 11.71
N ALA A 128 2.59 12.04 12.35
CA ALA A 128 2.71 12.18 13.81
C ALA A 128 1.53 11.54 14.56
N ASP A 129 0.31 11.79 14.10
CA ASP A 129 -0.91 11.16 14.61
C ASP A 129 -1.74 10.59 13.45
N PRO A 130 -1.55 9.31 13.10
CA PRO A 130 -2.26 8.70 11.99
C PRO A 130 -3.76 8.49 12.27
N VAL A 131 -4.19 8.49 13.54
CA VAL A 131 -5.61 8.33 13.88
C VAL A 131 -6.38 9.60 13.55
N ALA A 132 -5.83 10.76 13.91
CA ALA A 132 -6.44 12.06 13.64
C ALA A 132 -6.08 12.64 12.26
N ALA A 133 -5.26 11.95 11.46
CA ALA A 133 -4.82 12.45 10.16
C ALA A 133 -5.94 12.42 9.12
N ASP A 134 -5.94 13.46 8.28
CA ASP A 134 -6.79 13.51 7.09
C ASP A 134 -6.57 12.28 6.20
N PRO A 135 -7.63 11.68 5.62
CA PRO A 135 -7.52 10.54 4.71
C PRO A 135 -6.58 10.77 3.52
N LEU A 136 -6.53 11.99 2.97
CA LEU A 136 -5.63 12.33 1.87
C LEU A 136 -4.17 12.38 2.31
N LEU A 137 -3.88 12.79 3.54
CA LEU A 137 -2.53 12.73 4.09
C LEU A 137 -2.09 11.28 4.31
N LYS A 138 -2.98 10.41 4.79
CA LYS A 138 -2.70 8.95 4.86
C LYS A 138 -2.48 8.35 3.48
N MET A 139 -3.29 8.75 2.50
CA MET A 139 -3.12 8.34 1.10
C MET A 139 -1.76 8.78 0.55
N ALA A 140 -1.35 10.02 0.78
CA ALA A 140 -0.02 10.54 0.40
C ALA A 140 1.13 9.77 1.07
N ASP A 141 0.92 9.24 2.28
CA ASP A 141 1.86 8.36 3.01
C ASP A 141 1.68 6.87 2.63
N ASN A 142 1.31 6.58 1.39
CA ASN A 142 1.07 5.22 0.88
C ASN A 142 0.12 4.40 1.77
N GLN A 143 -0.99 4.99 2.23
CA GLN A 143 -1.92 4.36 3.18
C GLN A 143 -1.20 3.81 4.44
N ILE A 144 -0.16 4.53 4.87
CA ILE A 144 0.69 4.17 6.01
C ILE A 144 1.32 2.76 5.93
N ASN A 145 1.43 2.21 4.71
CA ASN A 145 2.11 0.92 4.48
C ASN A 145 3.55 0.95 4.99
N GLY A 146 3.95 -0.08 5.71
CA GLY A 146 5.33 -0.28 6.20
C GLY A 146 6.03 -1.41 5.49
N ALA A 147 5.43 -2.58 5.46
CA ALA A 147 5.91 -3.76 4.75
C ALA A 147 4.77 -4.77 4.57
N VAL A 148 4.92 -5.72 3.66
CA VAL A 148 3.99 -6.83 3.46
C VAL A 148 4.76 -8.14 3.50
N VAL A 149 4.26 -9.12 4.24
CA VAL A 149 4.78 -10.49 4.26
C VAL A 149 3.75 -11.40 3.63
N LEU A 150 4.11 -12.04 2.53
CA LEU A 150 3.26 -12.93 1.75
C LEU A 150 3.45 -14.38 2.20
N GLY A 151 2.35 -15.07 2.46
CA GLY A 151 2.35 -16.50 2.71
C GLY A 151 2.33 -17.33 1.42
N ASP A 152 2.22 -18.65 1.58
CA ASP A 152 2.11 -19.55 0.44
C ASP A 152 0.76 -19.38 -0.28
N PRO A 153 0.72 -19.56 -1.62
CA PRO A 153 -0.52 -19.49 -2.39
C PRO A 153 -1.58 -20.46 -1.88
N LEU A 154 -2.80 -19.96 -1.72
CA LEU A 154 -3.93 -20.76 -1.30
C LEU A 154 -4.39 -21.66 -2.46
N ARG A 155 -4.37 -22.98 -2.21
CA ARG A 155 -4.88 -23.96 -3.17
C ARG A 155 -6.41 -23.84 -3.26
N ASP A 156 -6.92 -24.03 -4.46
CA ASP A 156 -8.37 -24.08 -4.74
C ASP A 156 -9.16 -22.83 -4.30
N TRP A 157 -8.48 -21.68 -4.12
CA TRP A 157 -9.12 -20.44 -3.70
C TRP A 157 -10.27 -20.02 -4.62
N ARG A 158 -10.22 -20.43 -5.90
CA ARG A 158 -11.28 -20.13 -6.88
C ARG A 158 -12.61 -20.80 -6.58
N ALA A 159 -12.61 -21.86 -5.78
CA ALA A 159 -13.81 -22.57 -5.32
C ALA A 159 -14.33 -22.05 -3.97
N GLN A 160 -13.60 -21.13 -3.32
CA GLN A 160 -13.96 -20.57 -2.03
C GLN A 160 -14.62 -19.19 -2.20
N ASP A 161 -15.53 -18.87 -1.27
CA ASP A 161 -16.04 -17.51 -1.11
C ASP A 161 -14.99 -16.72 -0.32
N VAL A 162 -14.43 -15.70 -0.95
CA VAL A 162 -13.41 -14.81 -0.38
C VAL A 162 -13.91 -13.35 -0.31
N THR A 163 -15.24 -13.15 -0.38
CA THR A 163 -15.90 -11.84 -0.25
C THR A 163 -16.33 -11.56 1.18
#